data_d0ecbe9dbe89c9ba4e12060c8bc239a6
#
_entry.id   d0ecbe9dbe89c9ba4e12060c8bc239a6
#
_cell.length_a   1.000
_cell.length_b   1.000
_cell.length_c   1.000
_cell.angle_alpha   90.00
_cell.angle_beta   90.00
_cell.angle_gamma   90.00
#
_symmetry.space_group_name_H-M   'P 1'
#
loop_
_entity.id
_entity.type
_entity.pdbx_description
1 polymer ?
#
loop_
_entity_poly.entity_id
_entity_poly.type
_entity_poly.pdbx_seq_one_letter_code
_entity_poly.pdbx_strand_id
1 'polypeptide(L)'
;MTRPRQRLFALLLTLLPAAAHAGEVYAAVAANFAVAAGQIGAEFQRQTGHVVHLSPGSSGKLYAQIVNGAPYEVFLAADAERAQSLERDQLAVSGSRFTYARGRLVLWSTRLKKVDADVLRAARFNHLAVANPKIAPYGAASLEVLNRLDVSPAVRARLVYGEDIGQTFQLAASGAADLAFVALSQLRSAAGETAGVYWLVPSSLYPPIEQQAVLLRRGEHNAAARAFLDYLRMPAARAILARFGYLATNDGS
;
A
#
# COMPACT_ATOMS: atom_id res chain seq x y z
N MET A 1 57.34 -22.49 -57.50
CA MET A 1 57.26 -21.57 -56.34
C MET A 1 55.78 -21.27 -56.07
N THR A 2 55.16 -21.99 -55.20
CA THR A 2 53.72 -21.93 -54.85
C THR A 2 53.57 -21.30 -53.45
N ARG A 3 52.91 -20.12 -53.36
CA ARG A 3 52.63 -19.41 -52.10
C ARG A 3 51.41 -20.01 -51.39
N PRO A 4 51.45 -20.27 -50.06
CA PRO A 4 50.29 -20.79 -49.34
C PRO A 4 49.29 -19.63 -49.04
N ARG A 5 48.04 -19.84 -49.37
CA ARG A 5 46.92 -18.95 -49.01
C ARG A 5 46.58 -19.16 -47.53
N GLN A 6 46.90 -18.17 -46.68
CA GLN A 6 46.40 -18.12 -45.28
C GLN A 6 44.90 -17.84 -45.30
N ARG A 7 44.10 -18.79 -44.83
CA ARG A 7 42.67 -18.64 -44.55
C ARG A 7 42.51 -18.02 -43.16
N LEU A 8 42.12 -16.74 -43.12
CA LEU A 8 41.73 -16.07 -41.89
C LEU A 8 40.36 -16.63 -41.46
N PHE A 9 40.32 -17.43 -40.40
CA PHE A 9 39.08 -17.82 -39.74
C PHE A 9 38.63 -16.66 -38.85
N ALA A 10 37.63 -15.88 -39.26
CA ALA A 10 36.98 -14.91 -38.42
C ALA A 10 36.07 -15.63 -37.39
N LEU A 11 36.49 -15.63 -36.13
CA LEU A 11 35.73 -16.14 -35.03
C LEU A 11 34.59 -15.16 -34.71
N LEU A 12 33.40 -15.46 -35.20
CA LEU A 12 32.19 -14.69 -34.90
C LEU A 12 31.73 -15.01 -33.45
N LEU A 13 32.12 -14.16 -32.50
CA LEU A 13 31.67 -14.26 -31.11
C LEU A 13 30.18 -13.84 -31.06
N THR A 14 29.27 -14.79 -31.11
CA THR A 14 27.84 -14.56 -30.88
C THR A 14 27.64 -14.21 -29.41
N LEU A 15 27.44 -12.93 -29.09
CA LEU A 15 26.88 -12.49 -27.81
C LEU A 15 25.45 -13.04 -27.72
N LEU A 16 25.28 -14.17 -27.05
CA LEU A 16 23.96 -14.63 -26.59
C LEU A 16 23.45 -13.61 -25.58
N PRO A 17 22.28 -13.00 -25.79
CA PRO A 17 21.67 -12.20 -24.74
C PRO A 17 21.43 -13.13 -23.54
N ALA A 18 22.00 -12.79 -22.38
CA ALA A 18 21.67 -13.46 -21.14
C ALA A 18 20.15 -13.30 -20.95
N ALA A 19 19.42 -14.40 -21.09
CA ALA A 19 18.00 -14.44 -20.77
C ALA A 19 17.88 -14.05 -19.30
N ALA A 20 17.46 -12.82 -19.02
CA ALA A 20 17.15 -12.38 -17.68
C ALA A 20 16.03 -13.29 -17.18
N HIS A 21 16.34 -14.18 -16.21
CA HIS A 21 15.34 -15.08 -15.64
C HIS A 21 14.30 -14.19 -14.92
N ALA A 22 13.04 -14.38 -15.29
CA ALA A 22 11.92 -13.77 -14.59
C ALA A 22 11.94 -14.22 -13.13
N GLY A 23 12.10 -13.29 -12.21
CA GLY A 23 12.06 -13.57 -10.78
C GLY A 23 10.66 -13.31 -10.21
N GLU A 24 10.35 -13.93 -9.09
CA GLU A 24 9.12 -13.72 -8.34
C GLU A 24 9.40 -12.96 -7.06
N VAL A 25 8.44 -12.13 -6.60
CA VAL A 25 8.50 -11.36 -5.37
C VAL A 25 7.23 -11.61 -4.57
N TYR A 26 7.36 -12.02 -3.31
CA TYR A 26 6.24 -12.21 -2.39
C TYR A 26 6.16 -11.00 -1.45
N ALA A 27 5.16 -10.14 -1.66
CA ALA A 27 4.99 -8.90 -0.94
C ALA A 27 3.77 -8.91 -0.02
N ALA A 28 4.00 -8.68 1.27
CA ALA A 28 2.95 -8.33 2.23
C ALA A 28 2.56 -6.86 2.01
N VAL A 29 1.29 -6.58 1.76
CA VAL A 29 0.84 -5.22 1.38
C VAL A 29 -0.33 -4.76 2.22
N ALA A 30 -0.25 -3.55 2.78
CA ALA A 30 -1.37 -2.94 3.50
C ALA A 30 -2.59 -2.82 2.58
N ALA A 31 -3.77 -3.23 3.07
CA ALA A 31 -4.99 -3.38 2.27
C ALA A 31 -5.42 -2.10 1.52
N ASN A 32 -5.13 -0.91 2.08
CA ASN A 32 -5.37 0.36 1.39
C ASN A 32 -4.56 0.52 0.10
N PHE A 33 -3.44 -0.18 0.00
CA PHE A 33 -2.50 -0.08 -1.12
C PHE A 33 -2.68 -1.20 -2.16
N ALA A 34 -3.43 -2.23 -1.86
CA ALA A 34 -3.52 -3.45 -2.67
C ALA A 34 -3.82 -3.19 -4.15
N VAL A 35 -4.80 -2.34 -4.46
CA VAL A 35 -5.19 -2.04 -5.87
C VAL A 35 -4.09 -1.25 -6.60
N ALA A 36 -3.54 -0.22 -5.95
CA ALA A 36 -2.43 0.55 -6.53
C ALA A 36 -1.17 -0.31 -6.70
N ALA A 37 -0.84 -1.16 -5.70
CA ALA A 37 0.26 -2.12 -5.77
C ALA A 37 0.07 -3.11 -6.92
N GLY A 38 -1.15 -3.57 -7.17
CA GLY A 38 -1.47 -4.43 -8.32
C GLY A 38 -1.16 -3.75 -9.65
N GLN A 39 -1.53 -2.49 -9.83
CA GLN A 39 -1.18 -1.74 -11.04
C GLN A 39 0.33 -1.49 -11.18
N ILE A 40 1.00 -1.16 -10.06
CA ILE A 40 2.46 -1.00 -10.04
C ILE A 40 3.14 -2.31 -10.37
N GLY A 41 2.69 -3.43 -9.78
CA GLY A 41 3.23 -4.77 -10.05
C GLY A 41 3.05 -5.20 -11.51
N ALA A 42 1.89 -4.93 -12.11
CA ALA A 42 1.65 -5.22 -13.53
C ALA A 42 2.57 -4.40 -14.45
N GLU A 43 2.76 -3.11 -14.14
CA GLU A 43 3.66 -2.25 -14.91
C GLU A 43 5.13 -2.64 -14.72
N PHE A 44 5.53 -3.01 -13.50
CA PHE A 44 6.84 -3.57 -13.19
C PHE A 44 7.10 -4.87 -13.97
N GLN A 45 6.13 -5.79 -13.99
CA GLN A 45 6.22 -7.03 -14.76
C GLN A 45 6.39 -6.76 -16.26
N ARG A 46 5.63 -5.81 -16.80
CA ARG A 46 5.72 -5.42 -18.22
C ARG A 46 7.11 -4.91 -18.60
N GLN A 47 7.78 -4.19 -17.69
CA GLN A 47 9.10 -3.59 -17.95
C GLN A 47 10.27 -4.53 -17.66
N THR A 48 10.14 -5.44 -16.70
CA THR A 48 11.26 -6.25 -16.21
C THR A 48 11.08 -7.75 -16.43
N GLY A 49 9.86 -8.22 -16.69
CA GLY A 49 9.51 -9.64 -16.70
C GLY A 49 9.31 -10.24 -15.30
N HIS A 50 9.69 -9.56 -14.21
CA HIS A 50 9.50 -10.07 -12.84
C HIS A 50 8.04 -9.99 -12.41
N VAL A 51 7.59 -10.96 -11.60
CA VAL A 51 6.22 -11.06 -11.10
C VAL A 51 6.17 -10.72 -9.62
N VAL A 52 5.17 -9.92 -9.21
CA VAL A 52 4.92 -9.60 -7.79
C VAL A 52 3.62 -10.25 -7.32
N HIS A 53 3.73 -11.13 -6.34
CA HIS A 53 2.61 -11.75 -5.65
C HIS A 53 2.25 -10.92 -4.43
N LEU A 54 1.05 -10.35 -4.41
CA LEU A 54 0.59 -9.47 -3.35
C LEU A 54 -0.29 -10.22 -2.35
N SER A 55 0.02 -10.08 -1.06
CA SER A 55 -0.80 -10.59 0.05
C SER A 55 -1.35 -9.41 0.85
N PRO A 56 -2.61 -8.98 0.60
CA PRO A 56 -3.20 -7.84 1.29
C PRO A 56 -3.66 -8.18 2.73
N GLY A 57 -3.56 -7.19 3.61
CA GLY A 57 -4.04 -7.30 4.99
C GLY A 57 -3.80 -6.02 5.79
N SER A 58 -4.17 -6.01 7.09
CA SER A 58 -3.78 -4.90 7.97
C SER A 58 -2.27 -4.94 8.25
N SER A 59 -1.63 -3.78 8.35
CA SER A 59 -0.18 -3.70 8.61
C SER A 59 0.22 -4.48 9.87
N GLY A 60 -0.60 -4.45 10.93
CA GLY A 60 -0.32 -5.19 12.17
C GLY A 60 -0.43 -6.70 12.03
N LYS A 61 -1.40 -7.21 11.28
CA LYS A 61 -1.53 -8.65 10.99
C LYS A 61 -0.36 -9.14 10.15
N LEU A 62 -0.01 -8.41 9.10
CA LEU A 62 1.12 -8.75 8.23
C LEU A 62 2.45 -8.70 8.99
N TYR A 63 2.64 -7.68 9.85
CA TYR A 63 3.80 -7.62 10.76
C TYR A 63 3.89 -8.86 11.66
N ALA A 64 2.79 -9.24 12.30
CA ALA A 64 2.78 -10.44 13.14
C ALA A 64 3.09 -11.72 12.33
N GLN A 65 2.60 -11.84 11.11
CA GLN A 65 2.92 -12.96 10.21
C GLN A 65 4.42 -12.97 9.87
N ILE A 66 5.03 -11.81 9.57
CA ILE A 66 6.47 -11.70 9.25
C ILE A 66 7.30 -12.12 10.46
N VAL A 67 6.97 -11.63 11.66
CA VAL A 67 7.66 -12.01 12.92
C VAL A 67 7.56 -13.52 13.17
N ASN A 68 6.46 -14.16 12.77
CA ASN A 68 6.25 -15.59 12.88
C ASN A 68 6.75 -16.39 11.66
N GLY A 69 7.60 -15.80 10.80
CA GLY A 69 8.30 -16.48 9.73
C GLY A 69 7.53 -16.66 8.42
N ALA A 70 6.46 -15.88 8.19
CA ALA A 70 5.77 -15.89 6.91
C ALA A 70 6.72 -15.58 5.75
N PRO A 71 6.56 -16.23 4.57
CA PRO A 71 7.55 -16.24 3.50
C PRO A 71 7.51 -14.97 2.62
N TYR A 72 7.30 -13.81 3.23
CA TYR A 72 7.34 -12.55 2.50
C TYR A 72 8.78 -12.04 2.33
N GLU A 73 9.02 -11.33 1.25
CA GLU A 73 10.31 -10.75 0.87
C GLU A 73 10.29 -9.22 0.92
N VAL A 74 9.10 -8.63 0.71
CA VAL A 74 8.85 -7.19 0.78
C VAL A 74 7.67 -6.93 1.70
N PHE A 75 7.76 -5.88 2.52
CA PHE A 75 6.64 -5.38 3.31
C PHE A 75 6.32 -3.95 2.94
N LEU A 76 5.06 -3.71 2.54
CA LEU A 76 4.50 -2.41 2.18
C LEU A 76 3.47 -2.03 3.25
N ALA A 77 3.95 -1.38 4.31
CA ALA A 77 3.16 -1.01 5.48
C ALA A 77 2.42 0.33 5.28
N ALA A 78 1.32 0.53 5.98
CA ALA A 78 0.62 1.82 6.08
C ALA A 78 1.04 2.63 7.31
N ASP A 79 2.16 2.31 7.95
CA ASP A 79 2.78 3.05 9.05
C ASP A 79 4.30 2.88 9.04
N ALA A 80 4.97 3.80 9.73
CA ALA A 80 6.42 3.77 9.89
C ALA A 80 6.87 2.82 11.02
N GLU A 81 6.07 2.69 12.09
CA GLU A 81 6.44 2.00 13.32
C GLU A 81 6.78 0.53 13.07
N ARG A 82 5.91 -0.18 12.33
CA ARG A 82 6.10 -1.61 12.06
C ARG A 82 7.29 -1.88 11.14
N ALA A 83 7.48 -1.02 10.14
CA ALA A 83 8.65 -1.12 9.26
C ALA A 83 9.96 -0.85 10.02
N GLN A 84 9.98 0.14 10.92
CA GLN A 84 11.12 0.41 11.81
C GLN A 84 11.39 -0.74 12.77
N SER A 85 10.34 -1.34 13.34
CA SER A 85 10.49 -2.48 14.24
C SER A 85 11.15 -3.67 13.55
N LEU A 86 10.77 -3.98 12.30
CA LEU A 86 11.41 -5.05 11.53
C LEU A 86 12.90 -4.78 11.27
N GLU A 87 13.31 -3.54 11.02
CA GLU A 87 14.73 -3.19 10.90
C GLU A 87 15.47 -3.36 12.24
N ARG A 88 14.93 -2.81 13.32
CA ARG A 88 15.51 -2.91 14.66
C ARG A 88 15.67 -4.37 15.10
N ASP A 89 14.68 -5.19 14.83
CA ASP A 89 14.63 -6.60 15.21
C ASP A 89 15.38 -7.51 14.21
N GLN A 90 16.09 -6.92 13.24
CA GLN A 90 16.90 -7.58 12.20
C GLN A 90 16.12 -8.55 11.30
N LEU A 91 14.79 -8.38 11.20
CA LEU A 91 13.92 -9.09 10.29
C LEU A 91 13.85 -8.44 8.90
N ALA A 92 14.35 -7.21 8.79
CA ALA A 92 14.51 -6.49 7.53
C ALA A 92 15.98 -6.14 7.28
N VAL A 93 16.29 -5.86 6.01
CA VAL A 93 17.62 -5.41 5.58
C VAL A 93 17.81 -3.96 6.01
N SER A 94 18.83 -3.68 6.80
CA SER A 94 19.13 -2.35 7.30
C SER A 94 19.31 -1.34 6.16
N GLY A 95 18.71 -0.15 6.29
CA GLY A 95 18.77 0.92 5.31
C GLY A 95 17.91 0.70 4.06
N SER A 96 17.15 -0.40 3.99
CA SER A 96 16.25 -0.65 2.85
C SER A 96 14.90 0.09 2.97
N ARG A 97 14.56 0.55 4.18
CA ARG A 97 13.29 1.20 4.49
C ARG A 97 13.22 2.62 3.92
N PHE A 98 12.06 2.95 3.33
CA PHE A 98 11.75 4.30 2.88
C PHE A 98 10.24 4.56 2.86
N THR A 99 9.86 5.84 2.94
CA THR A 99 8.48 6.26 2.76
C THR A 99 8.21 6.43 1.27
N TYR A 100 7.28 5.65 0.70
CA TYR A 100 6.95 5.75 -0.72
C TYR A 100 5.74 6.64 -1.01
N ALA A 101 4.88 6.89 -0.01
CA ALA A 101 3.70 7.73 -0.15
C ALA A 101 3.14 8.16 1.22
N ARG A 102 2.21 9.12 1.22
CA ARG A 102 1.34 9.41 2.37
C ARG A 102 -0.12 9.15 2.00
N GLY A 103 -0.79 8.37 2.84
CA GLY A 103 -2.20 8.04 2.68
C GLY A 103 -3.11 9.20 3.10
N ARG A 104 -4.35 9.20 2.56
CA ARG A 104 -5.38 10.18 2.90
C ARG A 104 -6.62 9.47 3.40
N LEU A 105 -7.16 9.94 4.52
CA LEU A 105 -8.37 9.41 5.13
C LEU A 105 -9.60 10.16 4.60
N VAL A 106 -10.65 9.42 4.32
CA VAL A 106 -11.96 9.98 3.96
C VAL A 106 -13.06 9.33 4.79
N LEU A 107 -14.11 10.08 5.09
CA LEU A 107 -15.38 9.55 5.55
C LEU A 107 -16.28 9.41 4.31
N TRP A 108 -16.80 8.21 4.05
CA TRP A 108 -17.52 7.87 2.82
C TRP A 108 -18.85 7.20 3.08
N SER A 109 -19.80 7.40 2.16
CA SER A 109 -21.11 6.76 2.18
C SER A 109 -21.64 6.56 0.76
N THR A 110 -22.29 5.42 0.54
CA THR A 110 -23.12 5.16 -0.65
C THR A 110 -24.61 5.48 -0.42
N ARG A 111 -24.99 5.77 0.84
CA ARG A 111 -26.40 5.92 1.25
C ARG A 111 -26.80 7.37 1.56
N LEU A 112 -25.87 8.15 2.10
CA LEU A 112 -26.11 9.54 2.47
C LEU A 112 -25.90 10.47 1.26
N LYS A 113 -26.65 11.59 1.25
CA LYS A 113 -26.52 12.60 0.18
C LYS A 113 -25.39 13.62 0.48
N LYS A 114 -24.98 13.73 1.75
CA LYS A 114 -23.91 14.61 2.20
C LYS A 114 -23.13 13.93 3.32
N VAL A 115 -21.82 14.11 3.29
CA VAL A 115 -20.90 13.58 4.31
C VAL A 115 -19.91 14.69 4.69
N ASP A 116 -19.86 15.02 5.97
CA ASP A 116 -18.94 15.99 6.57
C ASP A 116 -18.78 15.72 8.08
N ALA A 117 -18.07 16.59 8.80
CA ALA A 117 -17.91 16.49 10.24
C ALA A 117 -19.24 16.60 11.01
N ASP A 118 -20.21 17.33 10.48
CA ASP A 118 -21.50 17.55 11.17
C ASP A 118 -22.36 16.27 11.17
N VAL A 119 -22.23 15.42 10.16
CA VAL A 119 -22.88 14.08 10.17
C VAL A 119 -22.42 13.25 11.36
N LEU A 120 -21.13 13.31 11.70
CA LEU A 120 -20.59 12.62 12.88
C LEU A 120 -21.12 13.25 14.17
N ARG A 121 -21.15 14.58 14.28
CA ARG A 121 -21.66 15.27 15.47
C ARG A 121 -23.16 15.04 15.68
N ALA A 122 -23.93 15.06 14.59
CA ALA A 122 -25.38 14.84 14.65
C ALA A 122 -25.76 13.37 14.94
N ALA A 123 -24.85 12.44 14.77
CA ALA A 123 -25.04 11.00 14.97
C ALA A 123 -26.29 10.44 14.25
N ARG A 124 -26.62 10.95 13.05
CA ARG A 124 -27.82 10.51 12.29
C ARG A 124 -27.48 9.40 11.30
N PHE A 125 -26.98 8.30 11.83
CA PHE A 125 -26.67 7.06 11.10
C PHE A 125 -26.77 5.89 12.06
N ASN A 126 -26.93 4.66 11.57
CA ASN A 126 -27.00 3.47 12.43
C ASN A 126 -25.61 2.89 12.68
N HIS A 127 -24.79 2.74 11.64
CA HIS A 127 -23.46 2.13 11.76
C HIS A 127 -22.40 2.99 11.04
N LEU A 128 -21.27 3.15 11.73
CA LEU A 128 -20.03 3.74 11.22
C LEU A 128 -18.94 2.67 11.21
N ALA A 129 -18.51 2.25 10.03
CA ALA A 129 -17.43 1.29 9.89
C ALA A 129 -16.06 1.95 10.06
N VAL A 130 -15.21 1.32 10.86
CA VAL A 130 -13.83 1.74 11.16
C VAL A 130 -12.94 0.50 11.11
N ALA A 131 -11.74 0.58 10.56
CA ALA A 131 -10.79 -0.52 10.64
C ALA A 131 -10.33 -0.72 12.09
N ASN A 132 -10.00 -1.95 12.47
CA ASN A 132 -9.55 -2.25 13.83
C ASN A 132 -8.31 -1.42 14.19
N PRO A 133 -8.41 -0.46 15.14
CA PRO A 133 -7.34 0.50 15.41
C PRO A 133 -6.08 -0.13 16.03
N LYS A 134 -6.18 -1.34 16.58
CA LYS A 134 -5.04 -2.05 17.17
C LYS A 134 -4.06 -2.57 16.12
N ILE A 135 -4.55 -2.84 14.92
CA ILE A 135 -3.76 -3.49 13.86
C ILE A 135 -3.77 -2.74 12.52
N ALA A 136 -4.71 -1.79 12.32
CA ALA A 136 -4.85 -1.05 11.08
C ALA A 136 -4.57 0.46 11.30
N PRO A 137 -3.55 1.03 10.64
CA PRO A 137 -3.18 2.45 10.80
C PRO A 137 -4.30 3.42 10.47
N TYR A 138 -5.10 3.13 9.43
CA TYR A 138 -6.27 3.93 9.10
C TYR A 138 -7.36 3.87 10.19
N GLY A 139 -7.47 2.75 10.90
CA GLY A 139 -8.36 2.64 12.05
C GLY A 139 -7.92 3.52 13.22
N ALA A 140 -6.62 3.52 13.54
CA ALA A 140 -6.06 4.42 14.54
C ALA A 140 -6.28 5.90 14.16
N ALA A 141 -6.03 6.27 12.90
CA ALA A 141 -6.29 7.61 12.38
C ALA A 141 -7.78 7.99 12.48
N SER A 142 -8.70 7.06 12.21
CA SER A 142 -10.14 7.28 12.33
C SER A 142 -10.57 7.57 13.76
N LEU A 143 -10.04 6.82 14.73
CA LEU A 143 -10.34 7.10 16.15
C LEU A 143 -9.79 8.44 16.59
N GLU A 144 -8.62 8.85 16.10
CA GLU A 144 -8.06 10.17 16.39
C GLU A 144 -8.96 11.29 15.84
N VAL A 145 -9.52 11.13 14.63
CA VAL A 145 -10.52 12.07 14.09
C VAL A 145 -11.72 12.18 15.00
N LEU A 146 -12.30 11.05 15.45
CA LEU A 146 -13.44 11.04 16.36
C LEU A 146 -13.10 11.69 17.71
N ASN A 147 -11.88 11.50 18.21
CA ASN A 147 -11.40 12.15 19.45
C ASN A 147 -11.31 13.66 19.28
N ARG A 148 -10.66 14.14 18.19
CA ARG A 148 -10.47 15.58 17.94
C ARG A 148 -11.76 16.32 17.60
N LEU A 149 -12.74 15.64 17.05
CA LEU A 149 -14.08 16.17 16.82
C LEU A 149 -14.96 16.16 18.07
N ASP A 150 -14.48 15.55 19.15
CA ASP A 150 -15.21 15.38 20.43
C ASP A 150 -16.64 14.82 20.23
N VAL A 151 -16.73 13.75 19.41
CA VAL A 151 -18.01 13.14 19.08
C VAL A 151 -18.63 12.47 20.31
N SER A 152 -19.96 12.52 20.37
CA SER A 152 -20.72 11.96 21.50
C SER A 152 -20.50 10.47 21.70
N PRO A 153 -20.72 9.92 22.92
CA PRO A 153 -20.70 8.49 23.19
C PRO A 153 -21.64 7.69 22.29
N ALA A 154 -22.75 8.30 21.84
CA ALA A 154 -23.69 7.67 20.91
C ALA A 154 -23.07 7.32 19.56
N VAL A 155 -22.09 8.09 19.05
CA VAL A 155 -21.33 7.76 17.85
C VAL A 155 -20.45 6.54 18.09
N ARG A 156 -19.77 6.51 19.24
CA ARG A 156 -18.88 5.39 19.61
C ARG A 156 -19.62 4.07 19.77
N ALA A 157 -20.87 4.12 20.27
CA ALA A 157 -21.73 2.94 20.39
C ALA A 157 -22.20 2.38 19.03
N ARG A 158 -22.03 3.14 17.94
CA ARG A 158 -22.40 2.74 16.57
C ARG A 158 -21.21 2.29 15.71
N LEU A 159 -20.02 2.19 16.31
CA LEU A 159 -18.84 1.71 15.58
C LEU A 159 -18.96 0.22 15.29
N VAL A 160 -18.71 -0.13 14.04
CA VAL A 160 -18.51 -1.51 13.60
C VAL A 160 -17.09 -1.63 13.06
N TYR A 161 -16.40 -2.72 13.39
CA TYR A 161 -14.98 -2.85 13.08
C TYR A 161 -14.75 -3.85 11.96
N GLY A 162 -14.05 -3.39 10.90
CA GLY A 162 -13.41 -4.27 9.94
C GLY A 162 -12.03 -4.72 10.45
N GLU A 163 -11.59 -5.90 10.09
CA GLU A 163 -10.25 -6.40 10.43
C GLU A 163 -9.15 -5.49 9.82
N ASP A 164 -9.39 -5.02 8.61
CA ASP A 164 -8.55 -4.06 7.90
C ASP A 164 -9.39 -3.01 7.16
N ILE A 165 -8.74 -2.09 6.48
CA ILE A 165 -9.43 -1.01 5.75
C ILE A 165 -10.15 -1.53 4.49
N GLY A 166 -9.77 -2.69 3.95
CA GLY A 166 -10.47 -3.36 2.85
C GLY A 166 -11.83 -3.89 3.29
N GLN A 167 -11.89 -4.62 4.41
CA GLN A 167 -13.15 -5.08 4.98
C GLN A 167 -14.02 -3.89 5.43
N THR A 168 -13.42 -2.84 5.99
CA THR A 168 -14.13 -1.62 6.38
C THR A 168 -14.83 -0.97 5.18
N PHE A 169 -14.14 -0.90 4.04
CA PHE A 169 -14.72 -0.43 2.78
C PHE A 169 -15.92 -1.30 2.35
N GLN A 170 -15.79 -2.62 2.41
CA GLN A 170 -16.86 -3.56 2.04
C GLN A 170 -18.10 -3.42 2.92
N LEU A 171 -17.96 -3.15 4.22
CA LEU A 171 -19.09 -2.92 5.12
C LEU A 171 -19.98 -1.74 4.65
N ALA A 172 -19.39 -0.65 4.18
CA ALA A 172 -20.16 0.46 3.64
C ALA A 172 -20.60 0.23 2.19
N ALA A 173 -19.77 -0.39 1.35
CA ALA A 173 -20.10 -0.69 -0.05
C ALA A 173 -21.31 -1.64 -0.16
N SER A 174 -21.42 -2.62 0.74
CA SER A 174 -22.57 -3.54 0.81
C SER A 174 -23.81 -2.95 1.50
N GLY A 175 -23.69 -1.76 2.12
CA GLY A 175 -24.76 -1.14 2.91
C GLY A 175 -24.92 -1.72 4.33
N ALA A 176 -24.00 -2.58 4.79
CA ALA A 176 -23.97 -3.05 6.19
C ALA A 176 -23.59 -1.93 7.17
N ALA A 177 -22.91 -0.89 6.70
CA ALA A 177 -22.71 0.36 7.42
C ALA A 177 -23.19 1.54 6.58
N ASP A 178 -23.71 2.59 7.23
CA ASP A 178 -24.17 3.81 6.56
C ASP A 178 -23.00 4.69 6.15
N LEU A 179 -21.93 4.65 6.94
CA LEU A 179 -20.70 5.43 6.82
C LEU A 179 -19.49 4.53 7.03
N ALA A 180 -18.38 4.87 6.42
CA ALA A 180 -17.08 4.26 6.72
C ALA A 180 -15.95 5.29 6.65
N PHE A 181 -14.99 5.17 7.56
CA PHE A 181 -13.68 5.74 7.35
C PHE A 181 -12.86 4.81 6.45
N VAL A 182 -12.47 5.30 5.28
CA VAL A 182 -11.74 4.53 4.27
C VAL A 182 -10.54 5.31 3.73
N ALA A 183 -9.64 4.64 3.02
CA ALA A 183 -8.56 5.32 2.32
C ALA A 183 -9.08 5.94 1.03
N LEU A 184 -8.64 7.16 0.69
CA LEU A 184 -8.98 7.78 -0.58
C LEU A 184 -8.61 6.89 -1.78
N SER A 185 -7.52 6.13 -1.66
CA SER A 185 -7.07 5.18 -2.68
C SER A 185 -8.08 4.08 -3.00
N GLN A 186 -8.94 3.72 -2.06
CA GLN A 186 -9.98 2.71 -2.28
C GLN A 186 -11.17 3.26 -3.10
N LEU A 187 -11.39 4.56 -3.06
CA LEU A 187 -12.42 5.22 -3.86
C LEU A 187 -11.95 5.53 -5.29
N ARG A 188 -10.64 5.45 -5.55
CA ARG A 188 -10.04 5.74 -6.85
C ARG A 188 -9.53 4.46 -7.50
N SER A 189 -9.86 4.27 -8.76
CA SER A 189 -9.36 3.17 -9.57
C SER A 189 -8.99 3.66 -10.97
N ALA A 190 -8.40 2.78 -11.78
CA ALA A 190 -8.15 3.10 -13.19
C ALA A 190 -9.43 3.36 -13.99
N ALA A 191 -10.56 2.80 -13.54
CA ALA A 191 -11.88 2.96 -14.16
C ALA A 191 -12.64 4.21 -13.67
N GLY A 192 -12.10 4.96 -12.71
CA GLY A 192 -12.74 6.15 -12.14
C GLY A 192 -12.95 6.08 -10.63
N GLU A 193 -13.80 6.95 -10.09
CA GLU A 193 -14.13 6.99 -8.66
C GLU A 193 -15.30 6.05 -8.36
N THR A 194 -15.23 5.43 -7.17
CA THR A 194 -16.32 4.61 -6.63
C THR A 194 -17.54 5.49 -6.34
N ALA A 195 -18.74 4.99 -6.63
CA ALA A 195 -20.00 5.70 -6.37
C ALA A 195 -20.16 6.07 -4.88
N GLY A 196 -20.88 7.18 -4.63
CA GLY A 196 -21.13 7.70 -3.29
C GLY A 196 -20.60 9.10 -3.09
N VAL A 197 -20.72 9.59 -1.88
CA VAL A 197 -20.20 10.90 -1.46
C VAL A 197 -19.17 10.72 -0.35
N TYR A 198 -18.17 11.56 -0.32
CA TYR A 198 -17.17 11.51 0.73
C TYR A 198 -16.75 12.90 1.21
N TRP A 199 -16.29 12.94 2.44
CA TRP A 199 -15.59 14.06 3.03
C TRP A 199 -14.12 13.71 3.16
N LEU A 200 -13.28 14.49 2.48
CA LEU A 200 -11.84 14.37 2.68
C LEU A 200 -11.50 14.94 4.04
N VAL A 201 -11.08 14.07 4.95
CA VAL A 201 -10.76 14.47 6.32
C VAL A 201 -9.54 15.38 6.33
N PRO A 202 -9.62 16.57 6.96
CA PRO A 202 -8.45 17.44 7.11
C PRO A 202 -7.30 16.74 7.81
N SER A 203 -6.09 16.89 7.26
CA SER A 203 -4.88 16.26 7.81
C SER A 203 -4.51 16.73 9.22
N SER A 204 -5.07 17.87 9.67
CA SER A 204 -4.95 18.34 11.06
C SER A 204 -5.71 17.49 12.07
N LEU A 205 -6.63 16.62 11.64
CA LEU A 205 -7.46 15.79 12.51
C LEU A 205 -6.88 14.40 12.80
N TYR A 206 -5.77 14.01 12.18
CA TYR A 206 -5.11 12.73 12.41
C TYR A 206 -3.61 12.81 12.12
N PRO A 207 -2.79 11.93 12.71
CA PRO A 207 -1.36 11.85 12.39
C PRO A 207 -1.14 11.44 10.92
N PRO A 208 -0.02 11.86 10.28
CA PRO A 208 0.31 11.44 8.92
C PRO A 208 0.29 9.90 8.78
N ILE A 209 -0.38 9.38 7.76
CA ILE A 209 -0.41 7.96 7.43
C ILE A 209 0.72 7.69 6.44
N GLU A 210 1.93 7.50 6.96
CA GLU A 210 3.11 7.24 6.14
C GLU A 210 3.10 5.81 5.63
N GLN A 211 3.21 5.66 4.31
CA GLN A 211 3.32 4.35 3.67
C GLN A 211 4.80 4.02 3.54
N GLN A 212 5.26 2.97 4.21
CA GLN A 212 6.65 2.58 4.19
C GLN A 212 6.88 1.22 3.54
N ALA A 213 7.92 1.15 2.72
CA ALA A 213 8.41 -0.07 2.10
C ALA A 213 9.71 -0.50 2.79
N VAL A 214 9.89 -1.80 2.95
CA VAL A 214 11.11 -2.38 3.49
C VAL A 214 11.38 -3.75 2.85
N LEU A 215 12.66 -4.05 2.58
CA LEU A 215 13.13 -5.36 2.15
C LEU A 215 13.29 -6.26 3.37
N LEU A 216 12.58 -7.37 3.40
CA LEU A 216 12.72 -8.36 4.47
C LEU A 216 13.99 -9.20 4.28
N ARG A 217 14.55 -9.73 5.37
CA ARG A 217 15.76 -10.59 5.32
C ARG A 217 15.61 -11.75 4.35
N ARG A 218 14.42 -12.32 4.26
CA ARG A 218 14.13 -13.40 3.32
C ARG A 218 14.35 -13.01 1.86
N GLY A 219 14.08 -11.75 1.50
CA GLY A 219 14.28 -11.18 0.17
C GLY A 219 15.68 -10.62 -0.07
N GLU A 220 16.61 -10.69 0.89
CA GLU A 220 17.91 -10.04 0.81
C GLU A 220 18.71 -10.39 -0.45
N HIS A 221 18.63 -11.64 -0.89
CA HIS A 221 19.33 -12.15 -2.08
C HIS A 221 18.43 -12.23 -3.33
N ASN A 222 17.16 -11.81 -3.23
CA ASN A 222 16.25 -11.77 -4.38
C ASN A 222 16.43 -10.46 -5.15
N ALA A 223 17.06 -10.52 -6.31
CA ALA A 223 17.28 -9.36 -7.18
C ALA A 223 15.94 -8.71 -7.64
N ALA A 224 14.89 -9.51 -7.87
CA ALA A 224 13.57 -9.02 -8.26
C ALA A 224 12.91 -8.23 -7.12
N ALA A 225 13.07 -8.64 -5.85
CA ALA A 225 12.55 -7.92 -4.70
C ALA A 225 13.22 -6.56 -4.54
N ARG A 226 14.54 -6.47 -4.73
CA ARG A 226 15.29 -5.20 -4.74
C ARG A 226 14.83 -4.30 -5.88
N ALA A 227 14.76 -4.85 -7.10
CA ALA A 227 14.30 -4.11 -8.27
C ALA A 227 12.87 -3.57 -8.11
N PHE A 228 11.98 -4.33 -7.45
CA PHE A 228 10.62 -3.88 -7.17
C PHE A 228 10.60 -2.68 -6.18
N LEU A 229 11.40 -2.72 -5.13
CA LEU A 229 11.54 -1.59 -4.20
C LEU A 229 12.11 -0.34 -4.89
N ASP A 230 13.10 -0.51 -5.76
CA ASP A 230 13.65 0.60 -6.56
C ASP A 230 12.60 1.14 -7.53
N TYR A 231 11.80 0.24 -8.14
CA TYR A 231 10.71 0.64 -9.03
C TYR A 231 9.65 1.51 -8.33
N LEU A 232 9.33 1.26 -7.05
CA LEU A 232 8.41 2.09 -6.25
C LEU A 232 8.87 3.56 -6.15
N ARG A 233 10.16 3.83 -6.28
CA ARG A 233 10.73 5.18 -6.28
C ARG A 233 10.70 5.85 -7.65
N MET A 234 10.46 5.09 -8.72
CA MET A 234 10.49 5.61 -10.09
C MET A 234 9.28 6.50 -10.43
N PRO A 235 9.43 7.43 -11.39
CA PRO A 235 8.34 8.31 -11.82
C PRO A 235 7.08 7.56 -12.27
N ALA A 236 7.22 6.39 -12.88
CA ALA A 236 6.09 5.56 -13.32
C ALA A 236 5.22 5.09 -12.14
N ALA A 237 5.84 4.58 -11.07
CA ALA A 237 5.14 4.19 -9.85
C ALA A 237 4.54 5.42 -9.13
N ARG A 238 5.28 6.53 -9.03
CA ARG A 238 4.79 7.80 -8.45
C ARG A 238 3.56 8.34 -9.19
N ALA A 239 3.51 8.23 -10.52
CA ALA A 239 2.34 8.61 -11.31
C ALA A 239 1.10 7.76 -10.99
N ILE A 240 1.30 6.46 -10.76
CA ILE A 240 0.23 5.56 -10.32
C ILE A 240 -0.24 5.98 -8.91
N LEU A 241 0.67 6.19 -7.97
CA LEU A 241 0.35 6.64 -6.62
C LEU A 241 -0.49 7.93 -6.63
N ALA A 242 -0.09 8.92 -7.41
CA ALA A 242 -0.82 10.19 -7.53
C ALA A 242 -2.26 10.01 -8.04
N ARG A 243 -2.48 9.12 -9.04
CA ARG A 243 -3.83 8.80 -9.55
C ARG A 243 -4.72 8.20 -8.47
N PHE A 244 -4.16 7.38 -7.59
CA PHE A 244 -4.88 6.82 -6.43
C PHE A 244 -5.04 7.80 -5.28
N GLY A 245 -4.57 9.05 -5.42
CA GLY A 245 -4.74 10.11 -4.43
C GLY A 245 -3.77 10.05 -3.25
N TYR A 246 -2.68 9.29 -3.36
CA TYR A 246 -1.58 9.39 -2.42
C TYR A 246 -0.85 10.71 -2.57
N LEU A 247 -0.37 11.27 -1.47
CA LEU A 247 0.52 12.41 -1.49
C LEU A 247 1.95 11.95 -1.71
N ALA A 248 2.69 12.74 -2.48
CA ALA A 248 4.12 12.53 -2.65
C ALA A 248 4.83 12.71 -1.30
N THR A 249 5.91 11.95 -1.11
CA THR A 249 6.87 12.22 -0.06
C THR A 249 7.83 13.29 -0.57
N ASN A 250 8.06 14.33 0.22
CA ASN A 250 9.23 15.17 0.02
C ASN A 250 10.41 14.34 0.52
N ASP A 251 10.94 13.47 -0.31
CA ASP A 251 12.24 12.88 -0.07
C ASP A 251 13.21 14.06 -0.08
N GLY A 252 13.77 14.35 1.09
CA GLY A 252 14.59 15.52 1.31
C GLY A 252 15.66 15.66 0.23
N SER A 253 15.67 16.83 -0.35
CA SER A 253 16.86 17.44 -0.91
C SER A 253 17.95 17.55 0.15
#